data_9ea22932337f0d71e0fdd7230aefa58c
#
_entry.id   9ea22932337f0d71e0fdd7230aefa58c
#
_cell.length_a   1.000
_cell.length_b   1.000
_cell.length_c   1.000
_cell.angle_alpha   90.00
_cell.angle_beta   90.00
_cell.angle_gamma   90.00
#
_symmetry.space_group_name_H-M   'P 1'
#
loop_
_entity.id
_entity.type
_entity.pdbx_description
1 polymer ?
#
loop_
_entity_poly.entity_id
_entity_poly.type
_entity_poly.pdbx_seq_one_letter_code
_entity_poly.pdbx_strand_id
1 'polypeptide(L)'
;MIRGLNRILLISAIAAYSLFMVNGCAQQSAAPPPAVIEPMSNSVGNFEDIMLPAEMKWNSKKSIAIKTESFRGGILEYMGQVEINSLKDFLVNSMANNQWKLVGEASSADVMIAFTKPNKTCMVTLTEGFGGSLGTTYLKMYITVDVEAAKNLNPFGEPVTN
;
A
#
# COMPACT_ATOMS: atom_id res chain seq x y z
N MET A 1 -51.31 -42.26 42.16
CA MET A 1 -49.86 -42.24 42.35
C MET A 1 -49.04 -42.03 41.06
N ILE A 2 -49.64 -42.02 39.85
CA ILE A 2 -48.94 -41.96 38.55
C ILE A 2 -48.65 -40.50 38.10
N ARG A 3 -49.38 -39.48 38.59
CA ARG A 3 -49.23 -38.08 38.17
C ARG A 3 -47.99 -37.37 38.71
N GLY A 4 -47.43 -37.84 39.83
CA GLY A 4 -46.20 -37.26 40.41
C GLY A 4 -44.92 -37.72 39.73
N LEU A 5 -44.91 -38.97 39.25
CA LEU A 5 -43.74 -39.57 38.62
C LEU A 5 -43.41 -38.90 37.24
N ASN A 6 -44.46 -38.58 36.47
CA ASN A 6 -44.28 -37.90 35.17
C ASN A 6 -43.76 -36.44 35.32
N ARG A 7 -44.12 -35.76 36.42
CA ARG A 7 -43.61 -34.40 36.67
C ARG A 7 -42.14 -34.37 37.07
N ILE A 8 -41.71 -35.37 37.82
CA ILE A 8 -40.29 -35.50 38.23
C ILE A 8 -39.42 -35.86 37.03
N LEU A 9 -39.91 -36.77 36.16
CA LEU A 9 -39.20 -37.12 34.91
C LEU A 9 -39.09 -35.93 33.93
N LEU A 10 -40.12 -35.10 33.80
CA LEU A 10 -40.09 -33.91 32.96
C LEU A 10 -39.12 -32.84 33.48
N ILE A 11 -39.06 -32.65 34.81
CA ILE A 11 -38.15 -31.68 35.40
C ILE A 11 -36.69 -32.12 35.29
N SER A 12 -36.41 -33.42 35.43
CA SER A 12 -35.07 -33.97 35.23
C SER A 12 -34.59 -33.92 33.78
N ALA A 13 -35.49 -34.06 32.79
CA ALA A 13 -35.17 -33.93 31.38
C ALA A 13 -34.83 -32.49 30.98
N ILE A 14 -35.53 -31.49 31.56
CA ILE A 14 -35.27 -30.08 31.32
C ILE A 14 -33.95 -29.65 31.97
N ALA A 15 -33.64 -30.16 33.16
CA ALA A 15 -32.37 -29.84 33.83
C ALA A 15 -31.15 -30.45 33.10
N ALA A 16 -31.30 -31.62 32.48
CA ALA A 16 -30.23 -32.25 31.70
C ALA A 16 -29.99 -31.49 30.36
N TYR A 17 -31.03 -30.92 29.75
CA TYR A 17 -30.92 -30.21 28.48
C TYR A 17 -30.23 -28.82 28.64
N SER A 18 -30.35 -28.18 29.81
CA SER A 18 -29.73 -26.87 30.06
C SER A 18 -28.22 -26.95 30.31
N LEU A 19 -27.64 -28.10 30.62
CA LEU A 19 -26.20 -28.28 30.81
C LEU A 19 -25.41 -28.47 29.50
N PHE A 20 -26.08 -28.69 28.37
CA PHE A 20 -25.39 -28.88 27.07
C PHE A 20 -25.16 -27.62 26.25
N MET A 21 -25.69 -26.47 26.68
CA MET A 21 -25.63 -25.23 25.91
C MET A 21 -24.46 -24.31 26.30
N VAL A 22 -23.49 -24.73 27.12
CA VAL A 22 -22.40 -23.86 27.58
C VAL A 22 -21.04 -24.16 26.94
N ASN A 23 -20.98 -25.00 25.91
CA ASN A 23 -19.77 -25.15 25.10
C ASN A 23 -19.78 -24.22 23.88
N GLY A 24 -20.06 -22.94 24.10
CA GLY A 24 -19.73 -21.90 23.18
C GLY A 24 -18.22 -21.70 23.22
N CYS A 25 -17.48 -22.37 22.33
CA CYS A 25 -16.13 -21.94 21.99
C CYS A 25 -16.24 -20.50 21.55
N ALA A 26 -15.84 -19.57 22.40
CA ALA A 26 -15.47 -18.23 21.99
C ALA A 26 -14.28 -18.38 21.03
N GLN A 27 -14.58 -18.61 19.76
CA GLN A 27 -13.62 -18.48 18.69
C GLN A 27 -13.27 -16.99 18.64
N GLN A 28 -12.24 -16.65 19.37
CA GLN A 28 -11.61 -15.34 19.29
C GLN A 28 -11.14 -15.23 17.85
N SER A 29 -11.97 -14.59 17.00
CA SER A 29 -11.56 -14.18 15.67
C SER A 29 -10.38 -13.26 15.88
N ALA A 30 -9.18 -13.82 15.86
CA ALA A 30 -7.98 -13.03 15.69
C ALA A 30 -8.25 -12.19 14.45
N ALA A 31 -8.27 -10.86 14.59
CA ALA A 31 -8.32 -9.98 13.46
C ALA A 31 -7.26 -10.46 12.47
N PRO A 32 -7.56 -10.60 11.18
CA PRO A 32 -6.56 -10.99 10.22
C PRO A 32 -5.38 -10.02 10.40
N PRO A 33 -4.14 -10.52 10.44
CA PRO A 33 -2.98 -9.64 10.54
C PRO A 33 -3.11 -8.61 9.42
N PRO A 34 -2.76 -7.33 9.67
CA PRO A 34 -2.79 -6.32 8.62
C PRO A 34 -2.05 -6.88 7.42
N ALA A 35 -2.67 -6.83 6.25
CA ALA A 35 -2.08 -7.34 5.02
C ALA A 35 -0.70 -6.69 4.88
N VAL A 36 0.35 -7.46 5.07
CA VAL A 36 1.71 -7.01 4.83
C VAL A 36 1.81 -6.86 3.32
N ILE A 37 1.76 -5.63 2.83
CA ILE A 37 1.98 -5.32 1.42
C ILE A 37 3.47 -5.58 1.19
N GLU A 38 3.80 -6.73 0.60
CA GLU A 38 5.18 -7.05 0.26
C GLU A 38 5.67 -6.11 -0.84
N PRO A 39 6.76 -5.37 -0.62
CA PRO A 39 7.30 -4.49 -1.63
C PRO A 39 7.88 -5.31 -2.79
N MET A 40 7.38 -5.10 -4.00
CA MET A 40 8.08 -5.52 -5.21
C MET A 40 8.99 -4.39 -5.68
N SER A 41 10.27 -4.71 -5.82
CA SER A 41 11.22 -3.86 -6.53
C SER A 41 10.92 -3.96 -8.04
N ASN A 42 10.02 -3.13 -8.50
CA ASN A 42 9.80 -2.96 -9.93
C ASN A 42 10.83 -1.96 -10.45
N SER A 43 11.94 -2.45 -10.95
CA SER A 43 12.93 -1.65 -11.67
C SER A 43 12.38 -1.22 -13.02
N VAL A 44 11.41 -0.32 -13.00
CA VAL A 44 10.90 0.27 -14.23
C VAL A 44 11.87 1.34 -14.70
N GLY A 45 12.59 1.06 -15.73
CA GLY A 45 13.47 2.03 -16.38
C GLY A 45 14.62 2.55 -15.51
N ASN A 46 15.17 1.75 -14.59
CA ASN A 46 16.28 2.07 -13.69
C ASN A 46 15.97 2.99 -12.50
N PHE A 47 14.75 2.96 -11.96
CA PHE A 47 14.41 3.64 -10.70
C PHE A 47 14.32 2.59 -9.56
N GLU A 48 15.47 2.01 -9.22
CA GLU A 48 15.58 0.92 -8.22
C GLU A 48 15.24 1.37 -6.79
N ASP A 49 15.25 2.69 -6.56
CA ASP A 49 14.97 3.31 -5.27
C ASP A 49 13.49 3.71 -5.08
N ILE A 50 12.60 3.19 -5.93
CA ILE A 50 11.16 3.34 -5.81
C ILE A 50 10.52 1.95 -5.74
N MET A 51 9.82 1.69 -4.64
CA MET A 51 9.15 0.41 -4.39
C MET A 51 7.64 0.59 -4.45
N LEU A 52 6.97 -0.40 -5.04
CA LEU A 52 5.51 -0.46 -5.11
C LEU A 52 4.99 -1.78 -4.53
N PRO A 53 3.75 -1.81 -4.02
CA PRO A 53 3.09 -3.04 -3.64
C PRO A 53 2.98 -4.02 -4.82
N ALA A 54 2.99 -5.32 -4.53
CA ALA A 54 2.93 -6.38 -5.53
C ALA A 54 1.66 -6.33 -6.40
N GLU A 55 0.59 -5.79 -5.85
CA GLU A 55 -0.70 -5.62 -6.51
C GLU A 55 -0.67 -4.56 -7.61
N MET A 56 0.27 -3.61 -7.55
CA MET A 56 0.41 -2.56 -8.55
C MET A 56 1.10 -3.08 -9.80
N LYS A 57 0.38 -3.11 -10.91
CA LYS A 57 0.85 -3.61 -12.21
C LYS A 57 1.21 -2.46 -13.13
N TRP A 58 2.36 -2.56 -13.77
CA TRP A 58 2.82 -1.57 -14.73
C TRP A 58 1.96 -1.50 -15.99
N ASN A 59 1.58 -0.30 -16.38
CA ASN A 59 0.85 -0.02 -17.61
C ASN A 59 1.82 0.55 -18.67
N SER A 60 2.47 -0.34 -19.42
CA SER A 60 3.46 0.03 -20.44
C SER A 60 2.88 0.90 -21.56
N LYS A 61 1.59 0.74 -21.88
CA LYS A 61 0.94 1.51 -22.97
C LYS A 61 0.74 2.98 -22.63
N LYS A 62 0.71 3.31 -21.34
CA LYS A 62 0.52 4.68 -20.84
C LYS A 62 1.78 5.26 -20.18
N SER A 63 2.86 4.49 -20.16
CA SER A 63 4.15 4.90 -19.61
C SER A 63 5.08 5.38 -20.72
N ILE A 64 5.79 6.46 -20.44
CA ILE A 64 6.80 7.04 -21.34
C ILE A 64 8.07 7.25 -20.52
N ALA A 65 9.20 6.72 -20.97
CA ALA A 65 10.50 6.95 -20.38
C ALA A 65 11.45 7.60 -21.37
N ILE A 66 12.25 8.56 -20.90
CA ILE A 66 13.25 9.29 -21.67
C ILE A 66 14.59 9.10 -20.98
N LYS A 67 15.63 8.83 -21.78
CA LYS A 67 17.00 8.75 -21.32
C LYS A 67 17.92 9.45 -22.33
N THR A 68 18.66 10.44 -21.82
CA THR A 68 19.73 11.14 -22.52
C THR A 68 21.01 11.07 -21.69
N GLU A 69 22.07 11.71 -22.13
CA GLU A 69 23.34 11.79 -21.39
C GLU A 69 23.20 12.60 -20.08
N SER A 70 22.42 13.71 -20.13
CA SER A 70 22.25 14.63 -19.01
C SER A 70 20.96 14.45 -18.22
N PHE A 71 20.00 13.70 -18.75
CA PHE A 71 18.66 13.58 -18.16
C PHE A 71 18.12 12.16 -18.25
N ARG A 72 17.46 11.72 -17.18
CA ARG A 72 16.58 10.56 -17.20
C ARG A 72 15.26 10.93 -16.54
N GLY A 73 14.16 10.41 -17.06
CA GLY A 73 12.87 10.65 -16.47
C GLY A 73 11.75 10.04 -17.27
N GLY A 74 10.53 10.33 -16.86
CA GLY A 74 9.35 9.84 -17.56
C GLY A 74 8.09 9.98 -16.76
N ILE A 75 7.03 9.47 -17.38
CA ILE A 75 5.72 9.28 -16.79
C ILE A 75 5.49 7.78 -16.72
N LEU A 76 5.36 7.25 -15.53
CA LEU A 76 5.12 5.82 -15.29
C LEU A 76 3.74 5.64 -14.71
N GLU A 77 2.93 4.82 -15.36
CA GLU A 77 1.59 4.48 -14.88
C GLU A 77 1.52 3.05 -14.37
N TYR A 78 0.86 2.89 -13.23
CA TYR A 78 0.53 1.62 -12.61
C TYR A 78 -0.95 1.58 -12.29
N MET A 79 -1.50 0.38 -12.16
CA MET A 79 -2.87 0.14 -11.72
C MET A 79 -2.93 -1.11 -10.85
N GLY A 80 -3.78 -1.11 -9.86
CA GLY A 80 -3.95 -2.26 -8.94
C GLY A 80 -5.15 -2.11 -8.04
N GLN A 81 -5.50 -3.19 -7.36
CA GLN A 81 -6.57 -3.20 -6.36
C GLN A 81 -5.97 -2.95 -4.97
N VAL A 82 -5.62 -1.70 -4.71
CA VAL A 82 -5.07 -1.23 -3.44
C VAL A 82 -5.86 -0.01 -3.00
N GLU A 83 -6.27 0.03 -1.75
CA GLU A 83 -6.97 1.20 -1.20
C GLU A 83 -6.04 2.42 -1.22
N ILE A 84 -6.57 3.59 -1.62
CA ILE A 84 -5.78 4.78 -1.96
C ILE A 84 -4.95 5.32 -0.78
N ASN A 85 -5.51 5.33 0.45
CA ASN A 85 -4.77 5.82 1.63
C ASN A 85 -3.69 4.83 2.04
N SER A 86 -3.96 3.52 1.95
CA SER A 86 -2.98 2.48 2.21
C SER A 86 -1.81 2.56 1.22
N LEU A 87 -2.10 2.81 -0.06
CA LEU A 87 -1.08 3.02 -1.08
C LEU A 87 -0.27 4.30 -0.84
N LYS A 88 -0.93 5.39 -0.45
CA LYS A 88 -0.29 6.65 -0.07
C LYS A 88 0.70 6.42 1.07
N ASP A 89 0.24 5.81 2.16
CA ASP A 89 1.06 5.58 3.36
C ASP A 89 2.23 4.63 3.06
N PHE A 90 2.01 3.60 2.24
CA PHE A 90 3.08 2.74 1.75
C PHE A 90 4.14 3.53 0.99
N LEU A 91 3.72 4.38 0.05
CA LEU A 91 4.64 5.20 -0.75
C LEU A 91 5.44 6.16 0.12
N VAL A 92 4.79 6.88 1.04
CA VAL A 92 5.47 7.82 1.94
C VAL A 92 6.55 7.11 2.76
N ASN A 93 6.22 5.96 3.35
CA ASN A 93 7.16 5.19 4.17
C ASN A 93 8.29 4.57 3.32
N SER A 94 7.96 3.97 2.18
CA SER A 94 8.92 3.35 1.28
C SER A 94 9.90 4.36 0.70
N MET A 95 9.39 5.52 0.24
CA MET A 95 10.21 6.59 -0.29
C MET A 95 11.15 7.17 0.79
N ALA A 96 10.65 7.37 2.02
CA ALA A 96 11.48 7.83 3.15
C ALA A 96 12.61 6.83 3.46
N ASN A 97 12.31 5.53 3.50
CA ASN A 97 13.29 4.48 3.70
C ASN A 97 14.38 4.45 2.61
N ASN A 98 14.03 4.87 1.40
CA ASN A 98 14.95 5.01 0.27
C ASN A 98 15.52 6.43 0.15
N GLN A 99 15.56 7.21 1.24
CA GLN A 99 16.17 8.55 1.34
C GLN A 99 15.50 9.63 0.46
N TRP A 100 14.26 9.43 0.05
CA TRP A 100 13.47 10.49 -0.56
C TRP A 100 12.88 11.40 0.52
N LYS A 101 12.91 12.69 0.30
CA LYS A 101 12.31 13.68 1.18
C LYS A 101 10.92 14.03 0.64
N LEU A 102 9.89 13.89 1.46
CA LEU A 102 8.55 14.42 1.18
C LEU A 102 8.61 15.95 1.22
N VAL A 103 8.16 16.61 0.15
CA VAL A 103 8.17 18.07 0.02
C VAL A 103 6.79 18.67 -0.21
N GLY A 104 5.79 17.86 -0.48
CA GLY A 104 4.41 18.33 -0.63
C GLY A 104 3.42 17.17 -0.68
N GLU A 105 2.23 17.43 -0.13
CA GLU A 105 1.08 16.54 -0.22
C GLU A 105 -0.18 17.39 -0.36
N ALA A 106 -1.10 16.96 -1.23
CA ALA A 106 -2.42 17.54 -1.40
C ALA A 106 -3.42 16.41 -1.70
N SER A 107 -4.59 16.46 -1.08
CA SER A 107 -5.65 15.47 -1.25
C SER A 107 -6.97 16.18 -1.55
N SER A 108 -7.63 15.72 -2.62
CA SER A 108 -8.97 16.13 -3.03
C SER A 108 -9.69 14.90 -3.60
N ALA A 109 -10.20 14.94 -4.82
CA ALA A 109 -10.63 13.75 -5.56
C ALA A 109 -9.46 12.82 -5.89
N ASP A 110 -8.29 13.41 -6.12
CA ASP A 110 -7.01 12.72 -6.29
C ASP A 110 -6.09 13.03 -5.11
N VAL A 111 -5.13 12.15 -4.83
CA VAL A 111 -4.03 12.38 -3.91
C VAL A 111 -2.78 12.69 -4.70
N MET A 112 -2.13 13.81 -4.41
CA MET A 112 -0.88 14.23 -5.02
C MET A 112 0.21 14.30 -3.97
N ILE A 113 1.38 13.68 -4.25
CA ILE A 113 2.51 13.62 -3.33
C ILE A 113 3.78 13.97 -4.11
N ALA A 114 4.62 14.82 -3.54
CA ALA A 114 5.88 15.23 -4.16
C ALA A 114 7.06 14.85 -3.26
N PHE A 115 8.07 14.23 -3.88
CA PHE A 115 9.32 13.81 -3.24
C PHE A 115 10.52 14.36 -3.97
N THR A 116 11.62 14.56 -3.25
CA THR A 116 12.88 15.02 -3.82
C THR A 116 14.08 14.29 -3.19
N LYS A 117 15.15 14.19 -3.99
CA LYS A 117 16.53 13.88 -3.59
C LYS A 117 17.46 14.96 -4.23
N PRO A 118 18.74 15.02 -3.89
CA PRO A 118 19.64 16.05 -4.42
C PRO A 118 19.62 16.21 -5.95
N ASN A 119 19.47 15.11 -6.69
CA ASN A 119 19.45 15.12 -8.15
C ASN A 119 18.19 14.48 -8.77
N LYS A 120 17.15 14.25 -7.98
CA LYS A 120 15.93 13.58 -8.44
C LYS A 120 14.68 14.26 -7.89
N THR A 121 13.63 14.26 -8.69
CA THR A 121 12.29 14.66 -8.26
C THR A 121 11.28 13.59 -8.69
N CYS A 122 10.34 13.28 -7.83
CA CYS A 122 9.24 12.39 -8.13
C CYS A 122 7.93 13.00 -7.64
N MET A 123 6.99 13.22 -8.57
CA MET A 123 5.62 13.59 -8.23
C MET A 123 4.71 12.41 -8.53
N VAL A 124 3.88 12.06 -7.57
CA VAL A 124 2.95 10.94 -7.66
C VAL A 124 1.52 11.47 -7.60
N THR A 125 0.66 10.97 -8.47
CA THR A 125 -0.79 11.18 -8.39
C THR A 125 -1.46 9.82 -8.23
N LEU A 126 -2.34 9.71 -7.24
CA LEU A 126 -3.19 8.56 -7.00
C LEU A 126 -4.63 8.95 -7.31
N THR A 127 -5.30 8.14 -8.11
CA THR A 127 -6.69 8.36 -8.54
C THR A 127 -7.50 7.08 -8.29
N GLU A 128 -8.64 7.19 -7.65
CA GLU A 128 -9.59 6.09 -7.55
C GLU A 128 -10.30 5.87 -8.88
N GLY A 129 -10.32 4.61 -9.32
CA GLY A 129 -11.12 4.20 -10.45
C GLY A 129 -12.54 3.82 -10.06
N PHE A 130 -13.27 3.27 -11.02
CA PHE A 130 -14.63 2.80 -10.79
C PHE A 130 -14.65 1.69 -9.73
N GLY A 131 -15.57 1.79 -8.76
CA GLY A 131 -15.73 0.84 -7.65
C GLY A 131 -15.28 1.36 -6.29
N GLY A 132 -14.82 2.62 -6.19
CA GLY A 132 -14.38 3.24 -4.92
C GLY A 132 -13.24 2.48 -4.27
N SER A 133 -13.25 2.36 -2.95
CA SER A 133 -12.18 1.71 -2.15
C SER A 133 -11.95 0.22 -2.44
N LEU A 134 -12.90 -0.46 -3.08
CA LEU A 134 -12.78 -1.84 -3.57
C LEU A 134 -12.44 -1.92 -5.06
N GLY A 135 -12.31 -0.78 -5.72
CA GLY A 135 -12.04 -0.66 -7.15
C GLY A 135 -10.56 -0.68 -7.49
N THR A 136 -10.28 -0.22 -8.69
CA THR A 136 -8.91 -0.09 -9.18
C THR A 136 -8.37 1.27 -8.79
N THR A 137 -7.18 1.32 -8.17
CA THR A 137 -6.42 2.55 -7.99
C THR A 137 -5.41 2.71 -9.11
N TYR A 138 -5.36 3.91 -9.68
CA TYR A 138 -4.38 4.31 -10.67
C TYR A 138 -3.29 5.14 -9.97
N LEU A 139 -2.06 4.82 -10.28
CA LEU A 139 -0.89 5.55 -9.82
C LEU A 139 -0.13 6.07 -11.03
N LYS A 140 0.14 7.37 -11.05
CA LYS A 140 0.97 8.01 -12.07
C LYS A 140 2.14 8.71 -11.41
N MET A 141 3.35 8.36 -11.83
CA MET A 141 4.61 8.95 -11.36
C MET A 141 5.23 9.80 -12.45
N TYR A 142 5.59 11.01 -12.11
CA TYR A 142 6.42 11.91 -12.92
C TYR A 142 7.80 11.95 -12.28
N ILE A 143 8.78 11.33 -12.93
CA ILE A 143 10.13 11.18 -12.37
C ILE A 143 11.10 11.94 -13.25
N THR A 144 11.96 12.74 -12.61
CA THR A 144 13.08 13.40 -13.27
C THR A 144 14.38 13.15 -12.51
N VAL A 145 15.45 12.90 -13.26
CA VAL A 145 16.80 12.71 -12.74
C VAL A 145 17.76 13.59 -13.54
N ASP A 146 18.39 14.51 -12.85
CA ASP A 146 19.51 15.28 -13.39
C ASP A 146 20.78 14.45 -13.26
N VAL A 147 21.27 13.94 -14.38
CA VAL A 147 22.44 13.07 -14.45
C VAL A 147 23.73 13.86 -14.25
N GLU A 148 23.75 15.12 -14.72
CA GLU A 148 24.92 16.00 -14.55
C GLU A 148 25.06 16.43 -13.10
N ALA A 149 23.96 16.79 -12.42
CA ALA A 149 24.00 17.08 -11.00
C ALA A 149 24.47 15.87 -10.19
N ALA A 150 24.11 14.65 -10.61
CA ALA A 150 24.55 13.43 -9.94
C ALA A 150 26.08 13.21 -9.97
N LYS A 151 26.75 13.68 -11.03
CA LYS A 151 28.23 13.56 -11.16
C LYS A 151 28.97 14.46 -10.17
N ASN A 152 28.32 15.49 -9.67
CA ASN A 152 28.86 16.46 -8.71
C ASN A 152 28.49 16.14 -7.26
N LEU A 153 27.93 14.97 -7.00
CA LEU A 153 27.58 14.51 -5.66
C LEU A 153 28.57 13.46 -5.18
N ASN A 154 28.91 13.51 -3.88
CA ASN A 154 29.63 12.42 -3.22
C ASN A 154 28.72 11.19 -3.05
N PRO A 155 29.23 10.02 -2.62
CA PRO A 155 28.42 8.82 -2.38
C PRO A 155 27.28 9.01 -1.37
N PHE A 156 27.32 10.06 -0.56
CA PHE A 156 26.29 10.41 0.42
C PHE A 156 25.25 11.41 -0.12
N GLY A 157 25.39 11.83 -1.39
CA GLY A 157 24.46 12.75 -2.06
C GLY A 157 24.70 14.23 -1.73
N GLU A 158 25.86 14.59 -1.23
CA GLU A 158 26.24 15.98 -0.96
C GLU A 158 27.06 16.59 -2.13
N PRO A 159 26.90 17.90 -2.44
CA PRO A 159 27.69 18.54 -3.48
C PRO A 159 29.20 18.47 -3.17
N VAL A 160 29.98 18.03 -4.15
CA VAL A 160 31.44 18.10 -4.09
C VAL A 160 31.85 19.50 -4.51
N THR A 161 32.25 20.35 -3.56
CA THR A 161 32.90 21.64 -3.85
C THR A 161 34.36 21.39 -4.21
N ASN A 162 34.73 21.65 -5.45
CA ASN A 162 36.13 21.74 -5.89
C ASN A 162 36.76 23.05 -5.45
#